data_6337f146c4c29e3f2547974acc79f28d
#
_entry.id   6337f146c4c29e3f2547974acc79f28d
#
_cell.length_a   1.000
_cell.length_b   1.000
_cell.length_c   1.000
_cell.angle_alpha   90.00
_cell.angle_beta   90.00
_cell.angle_gamma   90.00
#
_symmetry.space_group_name_H-M   'P 1'
#
loop_
_entity.id
_entity.type
_entity.pdbx_description
1 polymer ?
#
loop_
_entity_poly.entity_id
_entity_poly.type
_entity_poly.pdbx_seq_one_letter_code
_entity_poly.pdbx_strand_id
1 'polypeptide(L)'
;MRQPSLFQAPSEWIPPENIPNLEEATEIAIDLETHDPGLRTTGPGWATKKGKVIGVAMAVEGWKGYFPLAHPGGGNFDEKVFKRQLKKILDLPCDKIFHNAIYDIGWLSAMGLEVKGRIIDTMIAAPLIDENKRNYSLKEIAQEYIGETKSEAGLYEAAKDFGVDAKAEMHLLPAMYVGPYAEQDAAVTLKLWQTLKVEIIKQELTSVFNLETELLPILFHMKRKGVRVNIE
;
A
#
# COMPACT_ATOMS: atom_id res chain seq x y z
N MET A 1 12.56 -26.05 2.87
CA MET A 1 11.10 -25.94 2.97
C MET A 1 10.73 -26.13 4.44
N ARG A 2 9.99 -25.19 5.02
CA ARG A 2 9.40 -25.37 6.36
C ARG A 2 8.18 -26.28 6.20
N GLN A 3 7.97 -27.20 7.13
CA GLN A 3 6.81 -28.09 7.09
C GLN A 3 5.58 -27.31 7.58
N PRO A 4 4.47 -27.27 6.80
CA PRO A 4 3.23 -26.63 7.25
C PRO A 4 2.67 -27.30 8.51
N SER A 5 2.01 -26.50 9.37
CA SER A 5 1.29 -27.04 10.53
C SER A 5 0.03 -27.79 10.08
N LEU A 6 -0.30 -28.87 10.79
CA LEU A 6 -1.56 -29.60 10.58
C LEU A 6 -2.80 -28.83 11.05
N PHE A 7 -2.60 -27.89 12.00
CA PHE A 7 -3.65 -27.04 12.53
C PHE A 7 -3.23 -25.57 12.30
N GLN A 8 -4.09 -24.84 11.61
CA GLN A 8 -3.89 -23.41 11.34
C GLN A 8 -4.66 -22.61 12.37
N ALA A 9 -4.10 -21.46 12.78
CA ALA A 9 -4.80 -20.55 13.67
C ALA A 9 -6.10 -20.05 13.01
N PRO A 10 -7.23 -20.04 13.72
CA PRO A 10 -8.47 -19.48 13.17
C PRO A 10 -8.34 -17.97 13.01
N SER A 11 -8.95 -17.42 11.96
CA SER A 11 -9.13 -15.99 11.77
C SER A 11 -10.62 -15.70 11.57
N GLU A 12 -11.13 -14.72 12.29
CA GLU A 12 -12.52 -14.27 12.17
C GLU A 12 -12.69 -13.17 11.11
N TRP A 13 -11.58 -12.74 10.47
CA TRP A 13 -11.64 -11.67 9.48
C TRP A 13 -12.40 -12.12 8.22
N ILE A 14 -13.27 -11.25 7.75
CA ILE A 14 -14.08 -11.43 6.56
C ILE A 14 -13.87 -10.22 5.64
N PRO A 15 -13.65 -10.41 4.33
CA PRO A 15 -13.54 -9.29 3.40
C PRO A 15 -14.82 -8.45 3.38
N PRO A 16 -14.73 -7.12 3.18
CA PRO A 16 -15.90 -6.29 2.97
C PRO A 16 -16.70 -6.78 1.76
N GLU A 17 -18.02 -6.77 1.83
CA GLU A 17 -18.86 -7.16 0.69
C GLU A 17 -18.72 -6.19 -0.50
N ASN A 18 -18.58 -4.90 -0.20
CA ASN A 18 -18.51 -3.83 -1.20
C ASN A 18 -17.60 -2.70 -0.72
N ILE A 19 -17.07 -1.91 -1.67
CA ILE A 19 -16.48 -0.61 -1.36
C ILE A 19 -17.62 0.33 -0.96
N PRO A 20 -17.54 1.03 0.19
CA PRO A 20 -18.56 2.01 0.58
C PRO A 20 -18.57 3.20 -0.38
N ASN A 21 -19.61 4.04 -0.29
CA ASN A 21 -19.61 5.31 -0.99
C ASN A 21 -18.55 6.25 -0.38
N LEU A 22 -17.53 6.61 -1.16
CA LEU A 22 -16.44 7.48 -0.75
C LEU A 22 -16.45 8.84 -1.48
N GLU A 23 -17.58 9.22 -2.10
CA GLU A 23 -17.68 10.48 -2.88
C GLU A 23 -17.45 11.73 -2.01
N GLU A 24 -17.76 11.67 -0.73
CA GLU A 24 -17.56 12.77 0.21
C GLU A 24 -16.21 12.71 0.96
N ALA A 25 -15.41 11.66 0.70
CA ALA A 25 -14.11 11.54 1.34
C ALA A 25 -13.17 12.63 0.82
N THR A 26 -12.50 13.32 1.72
CA THR A 26 -11.47 14.32 1.40
C THR A 26 -10.09 13.68 1.26
N GLU A 27 -9.86 12.55 1.91
CA GLU A 27 -8.61 11.82 1.98
C GLU A 27 -8.89 10.32 1.96
N ILE A 28 -8.21 9.57 1.11
CA ILE A 28 -8.31 8.11 1.01
C ILE A 28 -6.91 7.52 1.03
N ALA A 29 -6.58 6.77 2.08
CA ALA A 29 -5.33 5.99 2.08
C ALA A 29 -5.52 4.69 1.30
N ILE A 30 -4.51 4.32 0.53
CA ILE A 30 -4.50 3.14 -0.33
C ILE A 30 -3.15 2.43 -0.15
N ASP A 31 -3.21 1.11 0.00
CA ASP A 31 -2.04 0.25 0.12
C ASP A 31 -2.27 -1.04 -0.69
N LEU A 32 -1.28 -1.46 -1.45
CA LEU A 32 -1.39 -2.63 -2.32
C LEU A 32 -0.53 -3.76 -1.81
N GLU A 33 -1.15 -4.91 -1.59
CA GLU A 33 -0.40 -6.15 -1.38
C GLU A 33 -0.09 -6.81 -2.71
N THR A 34 1.15 -7.25 -2.87
CA THR A 34 1.64 -7.70 -4.17
C THR A 34 2.46 -8.98 -4.07
N HIS A 35 2.42 -9.78 -5.12
CA HIS A 35 3.45 -10.76 -5.40
C HIS A 35 4.47 -10.14 -6.35
N ASP A 36 5.62 -9.76 -5.85
CA ASP A 36 6.70 -9.10 -6.62
C ASP A 36 8.03 -9.87 -6.47
N PRO A 37 8.20 -10.98 -7.20
CA PRO A 37 9.33 -11.89 -7.00
C PRO A 37 10.68 -11.29 -7.39
N GLY A 38 10.67 -10.23 -8.21
CA GLY A 38 11.87 -9.57 -8.72
C GLY A 38 12.29 -8.31 -7.98
N LEU A 39 11.49 -7.83 -7.03
CA LEU A 39 11.64 -6.49 -6.44
C LEU A 39 13.08 -6.17 -5.99
N ARG A 40 13.72 -7.10 -5.31
CA ARG A 40 15.08 -6.91 -4.76
C ARG A 40 16.21 -7.20 -5.74
N THR A 41 15.94 -7.77 -6.90
CA THR A 41 16.95 -8.23 -7.86
C THR A 41 16.90 -7.52 -9.19
N THR A 42 15.71 -7.43 -9.79
CA THR A 42 15.49 -6.84 -11.12
C THR A 42 14.64 -5.57 -11.10
N GLY A 43 14.21 -5.16 -9.92
CA GLY A 43 13.33 -4.01 -9.71
C GLY A 43 11.85 -4.38 -9.66
N PRO A 44 10.96 -3.38 -9.51
CA PRO A 44 9.56 -3.61 -9.26
C PRO A 44 8.86 -4.33 -10.42
N GLY A 45 7.99 -5.27 -10.09
CA GLY A 45 7.32 -6.13 -11.04
C GLY A 45 6.42 -5.38 -12.02
N TRP A 46 5.86 -4.26 -11.63
CA TRP A 46 5.10 -3.40 -12.55
C TRP A 46 5.95 -2.84 -13.70
N ALA A 47 7.26 -2.62 -13.48
CA ALA A 47 8.19 -2.20 -14.54
C ALA A 47 8.74 -3.40 -15.34
N THR A 48 9.01 -4.51 -14.67
CA THR A 48 9.60 -5.72 -15.26
C THR A 48 8.56 -6.68 -15.82
N LYS A 49 7.26 -6.38 -15.68
CA LYS A 49 6.11 -7.21 -16.08
C LYS A 49 6.11 -8.59 -15.40
N LYS A 50 6.56 -8.65 -14.16
CA LYS A 50 6.59 -9.87 -13.34
C LYS A 50 5.82 -9.66 -12.04
N GLY A 51 5.04 -10.67 -11.64
CA GLY A 51 4.21 -10.56 -10.43
C GLY A 51 2.81 -10.01 -10.70
N LYS A 52 2.11 -9.66 -9.63
CA LYS A 52 0.71 -9.17 -9.68
C LYS A 52 0.30 -8.54 -8.36
N VAL A 53 -0.75 -7.74 -8.38
CA VAL A 53 -1.46 -7.30 -7.18
C VAL A 53 -2.27 -8.48 -6.64
N ILE A 54 -2.17 -8.75 -5.34
CA ILE A 54 -2.91 -9.82 -4.66
C ILE A 54 -4.10 -9.30 -3.86
N GLY A 55 -4.11 -8.00 -3.55
CA GLY A 55 -5.22 -7.32 -2.93
C GLY A 55 -4.96 -5.83 -2.76
N VAL A 56 -6.00 -5.10 -2.40
CA VAL A 56 -5.96 -3.64 -2.21
C VAL A 56 -6.61 -3.30 -0.88
N ALA A 57 -5.88 -2.62 -0.01
CA ALA A 57 -6.41 -2.04 1.20
C ALA A 57 -6.75 -0.57 0.98
N MET A 58 -7.83 -0.11 1.61
CA MET A 58 -8.23 1.29 1.63
C MET A 58 -8.67 1.69 3.02
N ALA A 59 -8.43 2.94 3.38
CA ALA A 59 -8.94 3.54 4.60
C ALA A 59 -9.38 4.98 4.38
N VAL A 60 -10.47 5.35 5.02
CA VAL A 60 -10.97 6.71 5.22
C VAL A 60 -11.29 6.88 6.70
N GLU A 61 -11.58 8.08 7.15
CA GLU A 61 -12.02 8.30 8.52
C GLU A 61 -13.21 7.39 8.86
N GLY A 62 -13.08 6.61 9.94
CA GLY A 62 -14.12 5.71 10.44
C GLY A 62 -14.29 4.39 9.67
N TRP A 63 -13.54 4.15 8.60
CA TRP A 63 -13.65 2.90 7.85
C TRP A 63 -12.32 2.45 7.24
N LYS A 64 -12.13 1.13 7.20
CA LYS A 64 -11.05 0.47 6.47
C LYS A 64 -11.53 -0.87 5.90
N GLY A 65 -10.91 -1.31 4.82
CA GLY A 65 -11.22 -2.61 4.22
C GLY A 65 -10.11 -3.09 3.29
N TYR A 66 -9.95 -4.40 3.25
CA TYR A 66 -9.05 -5.08 2.33
C TYR A 66 -9.83 -5.92 1.33
N PHE A 67 -9.53 -5.77 0.05
CA PHE A 67 -10.18 -6.44 -1.07
C PHE A 67 -9.21 -7.45 -1.70
N PRO A 68 -9.30 -8.74 -1.35
CA PRO A 68 -8.44 -9.77 -1.90
C PRO A 68 -8.76 -10.03 -3.37
N LEU A 69 -7.72 -10.21 -4.20
CA LEU A 69 -7.83 -10.44 -5.64
C LEU A 69 -7.21 -11.76 -6.08
N ALA A 70 -6.15 -12.22 -5.40
CA ALA A 70 -5.39 -13.37 -5.85
C ALA A 70 -4.76 -14.18 -4.70
N HIS A 71 -5.52 -14.44 -3.65
CA HIS A 71 -5.14 -15.32 -2.55
C HIS A 71 -5.63 -16.75 -2.76
N PRO A 72 -4.96 -17.76 -2.19
CA PRO A 72 -5.47 -19.13 -2.11
C PRO A 72 -6.68 -19.23 -1.15
N GLY A 73 -7.46 -20.28 -1.27
CA GLY A 73 -8.57 -20.56 -0.35
C GLY A 73 -9.91 -19.93 -0.71
N GLY A 74 -9.97 -19.13 -1.78
CA GLY A 74 -11.21 -18.47 -2.22
C GLY A 74 -11.43 -17.11 -1.57
N GLY A 75 -12.64 -16.53 -1.72
CA GLY A 75 -13.01 -15.22 -1.16
C GLY A 75 -12.43 -14.04 -1.91
N ASN A 76 -11.78 -14.25 -3.06
CA ASN A 76 -11.29 -13.18 -3.90
C ASN A 76 -12.44 -12.50 -4.65
N PHE A 77 -12.31 -11.18 -4.83
CA PHE A 77 -13.21 -10.41 -5.70
C PHE A 77 -12.94 -10.75 -7.17
N ASP A 78 -13.99 -10.65 -7.99
CA ASP A 78 -13.79 -10.64 -9.45
C ASP A 78 -12.95 -9.41 -9.83
N GLU A 79 -11.78 -9.64 -10.39
CA GLU A 79 -10.81 -8.60 -10.67
C GLU A 79 -11.39 -7.53 -11.61
N LYS A 80 -12.18 -7.91 -12.62
CA LYS A 80 -12.75 -6.96 -13.59
C LYS A 80 -13.82 -6.07 -12.95
N VAL A 81 -14.62 -6.66 -12.07
CA VAL A 81 -15.66 -5.91 -11.32
C VAL A 81 -14.99 -4.96 -10.34
N PHE A 82 -14.04 -5.47 -9.56
CA PHE A 82 -13.30 -4.67 -8.58
C PHE A 82 -12.54 -3.51 -9.24
N LYS A 83 -11.84 -3.75 -10.35
CA LYS A 83 -11.12 -2.69 -11.09
C LYS A 83 -12.04 -1.56 -11.55
N ARG A 84 -13.28 -1.86 -11.94
CA ARG A 84 -14.26 -0.83 -12.31
C ARG A 84 -14.70 0.01 -11.11
N GLN A 85 -14.86 -0.63 -9.94
CA GLN A 85 -15.19 0.07 -8.70
C GLN A 85 -14.00 0.91 -8.21
N LEU A 86 -12.81 0.31 -8.17
CA LEU A 86 -11.57 0.99 -7.77
C LEU A 86 -11.29 2.20 -8.68
N LYS A 87 -11.52 2.07 -10.00
CA LYS A 87 -11.38 3.20 -10.92
C LYS A 87 -12.22 4.41 -10.50
N LYS A 88 -13.47 4.20 -10.10
CA LYS A 88 -14.33 5.30 -9.64
C LYS A 88 -13.75 5.99 -8.40
N ILE A 89 -13.17 5.23 -7.47
CA ILE A 89 -12.52 5.78 -6.26
C ILE A 89 -11.23 6.56 -6.65
N LEU A 90 -10.43 6.00 -7.56
CA LEU A 90 -9.21 6.66 -8.02
C LEU A 90 -9.50 7.92 -8.86
N ASP A 91 -10.65 7.99 -9.51
CA ASP A 91 -11.08 9.17 -10.28
C ASP A 91 -11.61 10.31 -9.39
N LEU A 92 -11.90 10.08 -8.09
CA LEU A 92 -12.33 11.14 -7.18
C LEU A 92 -11.26 12.23 -7.05
N PRO A 93 -11.64 13.50 -6.90
CA PRO A 93 -10.69 14.62 -6.84
C PRO A 93 -9.97 14.74 -5.48
N CYS A 94 -10.36 13.97 -4.48
CA CYS A 94 -9.77 13.97 -3.14
C CYS A 94 -8.32 13.51 -3.14
N ASP A 95 -7.60 13.81 -2.05
CA ASP A 95 -6.23 13.37 -1.84
C ASP A 95 -6.15 11.84 -1.70
N LYS A 96 -5.19 11.21 -2.40
CA LYS A 96 -4.86 9.79 -2.26
C LYS A 96 -3.56 9.67 -1.49
N ILE A 97 -3.62 9.01 -0.35
CA ILE A 97 -2.50 8.90 0.59
C ILE A 97 -1.87 7.51 0.46
N PHE A 98 -0.57 7.50 0.33
CA PHE A 98 0.25 6.29 0.20
C PHE A 98 1.44 6.36 1.16
N HIS A 99 2.07 5.23 1.35
CA HIS A 99 3.42 5.12 1.90
C HIS A 99 4.34 4.46 0.89
N ASN A 100 5.27 5.20 0.28
CA ASN A 100 6.05 4.83 -0.91
C ASN A 100 5.19 4.77 -2.20
N ALA A 101 4.48 5.87 -2.46
CA ALA A 101 3.47 6.00 -3.52
C ALA A 101 3.90 5.51 -4.91
N ILE A 102 5.16 5.69 -5.30
CA ILE A 102 5.67 5.24 -6.61
C ILE A 102 5.48 3.73 -6.80
N TYR A 103 5.57 2.95 -5.73
CA TYR A 103 5.37 1.51 -5.79
C TYR A 103 3.90 1.16 -6.13
N ASP A 104 2.97 1.74 -5.39
CA ASP A 104 1.54 1.46 -5.53
C ASP A 104 0.96 2.01 -6.84
N ILE A 105 1.27 3.27 -7.19
CA ILE A 105 0.82 3.86 -8.46
C ILE A 105 1.40 3.12 -9.67
N GLY A 106 2.59 2.51 -9.52
CA GLY A 106 3.17 1.64 -10.52
C GLY A 106 2.32 0.41 -10.78
N TRP A 107 1.89 -0.26 -9.73
CA TRP A 107 1.01 -1.43 -9.82
C TRP A 107 -0.40 -1.06 -10.28
N LEU A 108 -0.96 0.05 -9.81
CA LEU A 108 -2.24 0.57 -10.32
C LEU A 108 -2.16 0.85 -11.81
N SER A 109 -1.07 1.48 -12.26
CA SER A 109 -0.82 1.71 -13.69
C SER A 109 -0.66 0.41 -14.48
N ALA A 110 -0.02 -0.62 -13.94
CA ALA A 110 0.08 -1.94 -14.56
C ALA A 110 -1.29 -2.63 -14.67
N MET A 111 -2.21 -2.37 -13.73
CA MET A 111 -3.60 -2.79 -13.81
C MET A 111 -4.43 -1.96 -14.82
N GLY A 112 -3.87 -0.93 -15.45
CA GLY A 112 -4.57 -0.01 -16.36
C GLY A 112 -5.40 1.04 -15.62
N LEU A 113 -5.04 1.36 -14.39
CA LEU A 113 -5.69 2.36 -13.55
C LEU A 113 -4.79 3.59 -13.39
N GLU A 114 -5.39 4.77 -13.33
CA GLU A 114 -4.73 6.04 -13.10
C GLU A 114 -5.29 6.67 -11.83
N VAL A 115 -4.42 7.29 -11.04
CA VAL A 115 -4.82 7.99 -9.82
C VAL A 115 -5.09 9.45 -10.16
N LYS A 116 -6.28 9.94 -9.86
CA LYS A 116 -6.65 11.36 -9.95
C LYS A 116 -6.62 12.02 -8.58
N GLY A 117 -6.62 13.35 -8.57
CA GLY A 117 -6.42 14.13 -7.37
C GLY A 117 -4.95 14.22 -7.00
N ARG A 118 -4.69 14.71 -5.80
CA ARG A 118 -3.34 14.88 -5.28
C ARG A 118 -2.83 13.56 -4.72
N ILE A 119 -1.61 13.20 -5.07
CA ILE A 119 -0.94 12.00 -4.55
C ILE A 119 -0.03 12.40 -3.40
N ILE A 120 -0.39 12.00 -2.21
CA ILE A 120 0.36 12.26 -0.97
C ILE A 120 1.20 11.02 -0.65
N ASP A 121 2.48 11.23 -0.38
CA ASP A 121 3.38 10.17 0.07
C ASP A 121 3.93 10.49 1.46
N THR A 122 3.56 9.70 2.46
CA THR A 122 4.05 9.87 3.83
C THR A 122 5.55 9.58 3.95
N MET A 123 6.12 8.81 3.01
CA MET A 123 7.55 8.55 2.92
C MET A 123 8.34 9.72 2.31
N ILE A 124 7.64 10.69 1.69
CA ILE A 124 8.20 11.99 1.29
C ILE A 124 8.01 13.01 2.42
N ALA A 125 6.82 13.01 3.05
CA ALA A 125 6.51 13.96 4.11
C ALA A 125 7.42 13.83 5.33
N ALA A 126 7.69 12.62 5.80
CA ALA A 126 8.46 12.38 7.01
C ALA A 126 9.93 12.86 6.92
N PRO A 127 10.69 12.64 5.83
CA PRO A 127 12.05 13.19 5.68
C PRO A 127 12.13 14.71 5.62
N LEU A 128 11.09 15.37 5.14
CA LEU A 128 11.04 16.84 5.15
C LEU A 128 10.91 17.41 6.57
N ILE A 129 10.22 16.68 7.45
CA ILE A 129 10.04 17.06 8.86
C ILE A 129 11.30 16.78 9.67
N ASP A 130 11.94 15.63 9.43
CA ASP A 130 13.18 15.22 10.09
C ASP A 130 14.03 14.34 9.15
N GLU A 131 15.06 14.93 8.56
CA GLU A 131 15.98 14.28 7.63
C GLU A 131 17.04 13.42 8.33
N ASN A 132 17.13 13.46 9.66
CA ASN A 132 18.20 12.78 10.40
C ASN A 132 17.88 11.30 10.70
N LYS A 133 16.71 10.81 10.32
CA LYS A 133 16.31 9.41 10.55
C LYS A 133 17.02 8.47 9.60
N ARG A 134 17.35 7.29 10.12
CA ARG A 134 17.97 6.22 9.31
C ARG A 134 16.94 5.38 8.54
N ASN A 135 15.69 5.42 8.95
CA ASN A 135 14.63 4.58 8.40
C ASN A 135 13.29 5.31 8.41
N TYR A 136 12.63 5.31 7.26
CA TYR A 136 11.32 5.92 7.04
C TYR A 136 10.26 4.86 6.70
N SER A 137 10.45 3.60 7.14
CA SER A 137 9.40 2.58 6.99
C SER A 137 8.14 2.99 7.76
N LEU A 138 6.97 2.58 7.26
CA LEU A 138 5.69 2.89 7.90
C LEU A 138 5.68 2.54 9.38
N LYS A 139 6.26 1.38 9.74
CA LYS A 139 6.36 0.91 11.13
C LYS A 139 7.12 1.89 12.03
N GLU A 140 8.30 2.34 11.58
CA GLU A 140 9.16 3.21 12.40
C GLU A 140 8.55 4.59 12.57
N ILE A 141 8.07 5.19 11.48
CA ILE A 141 7.50 6.54 11.56
C ILE A 141 6.13 6.56 12.24
N ALA A 142 5.30 5.53 12.08
CA ALA A 142 4.05 5.42 12.80
C ALA A 142 4.27 5.26 14.31
N GLN A 143 5.23 4.43 14.72
CA GLN A 143 5.58 4.29 16.13
C GLN A 143 5.98 5.62 16.75
N GLU A 144 6.74 6.42 16.03
CA GLU A 144 7.27 7.68 16.55
C GLU A 144 6.23 8.79 16.58
N TYR A 145 5.51 9.00 15.46
CA TYR A 145 4.63 10.15 15.32
C TYR A 145 3.23 9.94 15.90
N ILE A 146 2.75 8.70 15.93
CA ILE A 146 1.39 8.39 16.40
C ILE A 146 1.34 7.33 17.50
N GLY A 147 2.49 6.80 17.93
CA GLY A 147 2.56 5.80 19.00
C GLY A 147 1.97 4.44 18.62
N GLU A 148 1.67 4.20 17.35
CA GLU A 148 1.09 2.93 16.90
C GLU A 148 2.16 1.95 16.47
N THR A 149 2.10 0.75 17.06
CA THR A 149 2.88 -0.40 16.63
C THR A 149 2.04 -1.21 15.64
N LYS A 150 2.59 -1.46 14.46
CA LYS A 150 2.02 -2.43 13.54
C LYS A 150 1.97 -3.81 14.19
N SER A 151 0.78 -4.36 14.38
CA SER A 151 0.66 -5.75 14.80
C SER A 151 0.85 -6.67 13.59
N GLU A 152 2.07 -7.12 13.38
CA GLU A 152 2.40 -8.11 12.35
C GLU A 152 2.31 -9.55 12.87
N ALA A 153 2.01 -9.72 14.18
CA ALA A 153 2.08 -11.02 14.85
C ALA A 153 1.21 -12.09 14.18
N GLY A 154 -0.05 -11.77 13.88
CA GLY A 154 -0.97 -12.72 13.23
C GLY A 154 -0.51 -13.13 11.83
N LEU A 155 0.05 -12.21 11.05
CA LEU A 155 0.59 -12.51 9.72
C LEU A 155 1.81 -13.46 9.82
N TYR A 156 2.74 -13.19 10.75
CA TYR A 156 3.92 -14.02 10.94
C TYR A 156 3.59 -15.39 11.53
N GLU A 157 2.58 -15.48 12.40
CA GLU A 157 2.10 -16.75 12.94
C GLU A 157 1.47 -17.60 11.83
N ALA A 158 0.58 -17.04 11.03
CA ALA A 158 0.02 -17.69 9.86
C ALA A 158 1.12 -18.14 8.88
N ALA A 159 2.08 -17.28 8.55
CA ALA A 159 3.18 -17.63 7.66
C ALA A 159 4.00 -18.79 8.19
N LYS A 160 4.23 -18.85 9.49
CA LYS A 160 4.89 -20.00 10.14
C LYS A 160 4.07 -21.29 9.97
N ASP A 161 2.75 -21.22 10.18
CA ASP A 161 1.86 -22.36 10.07
C ASP A 161 1.76 -22.90 8.64
N PHE A 162 1.81 -21.98 7.66
CA PHE A 162 1.83 -22.36 6.24
C PHE A 162 3.23 -22.73 5.71
N GLY A 163 4.29 -22.53 6.51
CA GLY A 163 5.66 -22.83 6.10
C GLY A 163 6.24 -21.87 5.05
N VAL A 164 5.73 -20.63 4.98
CA VAL A 164 6.09 -19.61 3.99
C VAL A 164 6.77 -18.40 4.64
N ASP A 165 7.39 -17.53 3.82
CA ASP A 165 7.87 -16.24 4.27
C ASP A 165 6.72 -15.22 4.31
N ALA A 166 6.53 -14.54 5.44
CA ALA A 166 5.41 -13.64 5.68
C ALA A 166 5.34 -12.46 4.70
N LYS A 167 6.46 -11.98 4.20
CA LYS A 167 6.55 -10.82 3.30
C LYS A 167 6.78 -11.23 1.84
N ALA A 168 7.73 -12.11 1.59
CA ALA A 168 8.08 -12.51 0.23
C ALA A 168 7.05 -13.45 -0.40
N GLU A 169 6.36 -14.26 0.43
CA GLU A 169 5.42 -15.29 0.00
C GLU A 169 4.00 -15.05 0.52
N MET A 170 3.66 -13.81 0.87
CA MET A 170 2.32 -13.43 1.37
C MET A 170 1.19 -13.87 0.43
N HIS A 171 1.46 -13.92 -0.87
CA HIS A 171 0.51 -14.38 -1.90
C HIS A 171 0.14 -15.87 -1.78
N LEU A 172 0.84 -16.66 -0.96
CA LEU A 172 0.53 -18.05 -0.65
C LEU A 172 -0.35 -18.19 0.60
N LEU A 173 -0.61 -17.09 1.31
CA LEU A 173 -1.50 -17.09 2.47
C LEU A 173 -2.95 -16.83 2.06
N PRO A 174 -3.94 -17.49 2.68
CA PRO A 174 -5.34 -17.12 2.56
C PRO A 174 -5.58 -15.67 2.99
N ALA A 175 -6.51 -15.01 2.31
CA ALA A 175 -6.81 -13.57 2.54
C ALA A 175 -7.15 -13.26 4.00
N MET A 176 -7.78 -14.18 4.73
CA MET A 176 -8.17 -14.00 6.14
C MET A 176 -6.99 -13.71 7.08
N TYR A 177 -5.77 -14.06 6.72
CA TYR A 177 -4.58 -13.77 7.51
C TYR A 177 -3.87 -12.48 7.06
N VAL A 178 -4.05 -12.09 5.81
CA VAL A 178 -3.46 -10.90 5.22
C VAL A 178 -4.34 -9.66 5.44
N GLY A 179 -5.66 -9.84 5.39
CA GLY A 179 -6.64 -8.75 5.49
C GLY A 179 -6.46 -7.84 6.69
N PRO A 180 -6.41 -8.36 7.93
CA PRO A 180 -6.22 -7.51 9.12
C PRO A 180 -4.92 -6.68 9.06
N TYR A 181 -3.85 -7.27 8.54
CA TYR A 181 -2.56 -6.62 8.36
C TYR A 181 -2.66 -5.48 7.33
N ALA A 182 -3.18 -5.76 6.13
CA ALA A 182 -3.29 -4.79 5.05
C ALA A 182 -4.24 -3.62 5.40
N GLU A 183 -5.38 -3.92 6.03
CA GLU A 183 -6.30 -2.89 6.54
C GLU A 183 -5.64 -1.98 7.59
N GLN A 184 -4.80 -2.55 8.45
CA GLN A 184 -4.06 -1.76 9.44
C GLN A 184 -3.05 -0.84 8.77
N ASP A 185 -2.35 -1.30 7.72
CA ASP A 185 -1.38 -0.50 6.99
C ASP A 185 -2.04 0.72 6.35
N ALA A 186 -3.16 0.56 5.67
CA ALA A 186 -3.90 1.68 5.10
C ALA A 186 -4.41 2.65 6.19
N ALA A 187 -4.95 2.13 7.30
CA ALA A 187 -5.45 2.97 8.39
C ALA A 187 -4.33 3.74 9.10
N VAL A 188 -3.20 3.09 9.34
CA VAL A 188 -2.00 3.71 9.94
C VAL A 188 -1.44 4.78 9.00
N THR A 189 -1.40 4.51 7.69
CA THR A 189 -0.94 5.49 6.69
C THR A 189 -1.81 6.75 6.69
N LEU A 190 -3.14 6.61 6.76
CA LEU A 190 -4.05 7.74 6.87
C LEU A 190 -3.82 8.55 8.14
N LYS A 191 -3.78 7.89 9.28
CA LYS A 191 -3.58 8.53 10.59
C LYS A 191 -2.22 9.22 10.69
N LEU A 192 -1.18 8.58 10.17
CA LEU A 192 0.15 9.16 10.09
C LEU A 192 0.14 10.44 9.25
N TRP A 193 -0.50 10.43 8.09
CA TRP A 193 -0.62 11.62 7.26
C TRP A 193 -1.25 12.80 8.00
N GLN A 194 -2.34 12.56 8.73
CA GLN A 194 -3.00 13.61 9.50
C GLN A 194 -2.06 14.27 10.51
N THR A 195 -1.15 13.50 11.13
CA THR A 195 -0.14 14.01 12.05
C THR A 195 0.98 14.74 11.30
N LEU A 196 1.54 14.14 10.23
CA LEU A 196 2.61 14.76 9.46
C LEU A 196 2.17 16.06 8.79
N LYS A 197 0.92 16.15 8.33
CA LYS A 197 0.32 17.36 7.76
C LYS A 197 0.37 18.55 8.73
N VAL A 198 0.13 18.30 10.01
CA VAL A 198 0.20 19.32 11.06
C VAL A 198 1.66 19.77 11.27
N GLU A 199 2.60 18.84 11.32
CA GLU A 199 4.02 19.15 11.48
C GLU A 199 4.60 19.90 10.27
N ILE A 200 4.20 19.56 9.04
CA ILE A 200 4.56 20.30 7.82
C ILE A 200 4.14 21.77 7.91
N ILE A 201 2.92 22.02 8.37
CA ILE A 201 2.41 23.40 8.53
C ILE A 201 3.18 24.12 9.63
N LYS A 202 3.37 23.49 10.78
CA LYS A 202 4.04 24.06 11.94
C LYS A 202 5.51 24.43 11.67
N GLN A 203 6.20 23.65 10.83
CA GLN A 203 7.59 23.87 10.45
C GLN A 203 7.73 24.72 9.16
N GLU A 204 6.64 25.27 8.63
CA GLU A 204 6.61 26.10 7.41
C GLU A 204 7.10 25.35 6.14
N LEU A 205 6.97 24.02 6.10
CA LEU A 205 7.45 23.16 5.02
C LEU A 205 6.44 22.99 3.87
N THR A 206 5.28 23.65 3.92
CA THR A 206 4.18 23.46 2.96
C THR A 206 4.62 23.67 1.51
N SER A 207 5.46 24.67 1.23
CA SER A 207 5.90 24.98 -0.14
C SER A 207 6.78 23.87 -0.72
N VAL A 208 7.75 23.38 0.05
CA VAL A 208 8.63 22.30 -0.39
C VAL A 208 7.87 20.97 -0.49
N PHE A 209 6.96 20.68 0.45
CA PHE A 209 6.12 19.51 0.37
C PHE A 209 5.20 19.52 -0.87
N ASN A 210 4.64 20.67 -1.24
CA ASN A 210 3.86 20.80 -2.47
C ASN A 210 4.72 20.57 -3.70
N LEU A 211 5.94 21.12 -3.74
CA LEU A 211 6.88 20.88 -4.83
C LEU A 211 7.19 19.38 -5.00
N GLU A 212 7.51 18.67 -3.92
CA GLU A 212 7.79 17.23 -3.94
C GLU A 212 6.56 16.41 -4.37
N THR A 213 5.39 16.81 -3.91
CA THR A 213 4.11 16.16 -4.27
C THR A 213 3.81 16.32 -5.78
N GLU A 214 4.05 17.51 -6.36
CA GLU A 214 3.88 17.76 -7.79
C GLU A 214 4.95 17.06 -8.64
N LEU A 215 6.15 16.89 -8.10
CA LEU A 215 7.27 16.20 -8.76
C LEU A 215 7.05 14.69 -8.84
N LEU A 216 6.38 14.09 -7.85
CA LEU A 216 6.21 12.63 -7.74
C LEU A 216 5.61 11.97 -9.01
N PRO A 217 4.51 12.46 -9.61
CA PRO A 217 3.99 11.89 -10.85
C PRO A 217 4.99 11.98 -12.01
N ILE A 218 5.80 13.03 -12.07
CA ILE A 218 6.83 13.23 -13.10
C ILE A 218 7.91 12.15 -12.92
N LEU A 219 8.40 11.95 -11.71
CA LEU A 219 9.39 10.93 -11.37
C LEU A 219 8.86 9.52 -11.67
N PHE A 220 7.58 9.27 -11.37
CA PHE A 220 6.93 8.01 -11.74
C PHE A 220 6.94 7.79 -13.25
N HIS A 221 6.56 8.78 -14.06
CA HIS A 221 6.57 8.68 -15.51
C HIS A 221 7.99 8.48 -16.06
N MET A 222 8.99 9.16 -15.51
CA MET A 222 10.41 8.94 -15.86
C MET A 222 10.83 7.49 -15.57
N LYS A 223 10.52 6.99 -14.38
CA LYS A 223 10.83 5.62 -13.96
C LYS A 223 10.14 4.58 -14.83
N ARG A 224 8.87 4.80 -15.18
CA ARG A 224 8.09 3.93 -16.07
C ARG A 224 8.63 3.92 -17.50
N LYS A 225 9.09 5.07 -18.02
CA LYS A 225 9.72 5.18 -19.33
C LYS A 225 11.06 4.46 -19.38
N GLY A 226 11.81 4.51 -18.28
CA GLY A 226 13.16 3.97 -18.18
C GLY A 226 14.20 4.78 -18.94
N VAL A 227 15.43 4.26 -18.96
CA VAL A 227 16.60 4.87 -19.62
C VAL A 227 17.17 3.86 -20.61
N ARG A 228 17.46 4.33 -21.83
CA ARG A 228 18.18 3.52 -22.80
C ARG A 228 19.67 3.50 -22.46
N VAL A 229 20.22 2.31 -22.27
CA VAL A 229 21.66 2.11 -22.02
C VAL A 229 22.29 1.54 -23.29
N ASN A 230 23.41 2.14 -23.74
CA ASN A 230 24.26 1.54 -24.77
C ASN A 230 25.15 0.48 -24.08
N ILE A 231 25.09 -0.75 -24.55
CA ILE A 231 25.83 -1.90 -24.03
C ILE A 231 26.97 -2.34 -24.95
N GLU A 232 27.31 -1.53 -25.98
CA GLU A 232 28.51 -1.74 -26.84
C GLU A 232 29.77 -1.31 -26.13
#